data_b0ed2affb068f0d25416c900948cf553
#
_entry.id   b0ed2affb068f0d25416c900948cf553
#
_cell.length_a   1.000
_cell.length_b   1.000
_cell.length_c   1.000
_cell.angle_alpha   90.00
_cell.angle_beta   90.00
_cell.angle_gamma   90.00
#
_symmetry.space_group_name_H-M   'P 1'
#
loop_
_entity.id
_entity.type
_entity.pdbx_description
1 polymer ?
#
loop_
_entity_poly.entity_id
_entity_poly.type
_entity_poly.pdbx_seq_one_letter_code
_entity_poly.pdbx_strand_id
1 'polypeptide(L)'
;MLDSTITQFLADQQERISGTEPHIAFSEAEYANRLTRLQQAMAEDGVDTLVLSSPESQNWLHGLALRWYKANGPRDWRPLTCTVVRVDAGFILFEGIEHTEMIRRTSAAKDVRLLPRYERDGMLRFIVNESKKEGWVDGSRVGIELFSAIPNPAVSRMMEGALLDAGARVVDATLTARRVRMIKSADEIVAVKKAAAICDAGLLHLAEVLRPGMTELDAHGELIRGLSAAGGEPAGLHQVAFVGLAALGVYHEISGRRVITEDDFLDVDPCGVYKRYHSNRSQLYAFKEPDAGAVELLKVLTGAFDILTERARPGVRIGDVNAELYAYYKDAGVFEINSSVWIGGYEMGIAFPPDWVGEWKFTVVGGEHDDRVFESGMVANFESMCGIGLLDTFVIEDDRTSLLSKLPHEIMVVGQ
;
A
#
# COMPACT_ATOMS: atom_id res chain seq x y z
N MET A 1 37.09 29.15 -3.47
CA MET A 1 36.08 29.38 -2.42
C MET A 1 34.82 29.86 -3.10
N LEU A 2 33.66 29.40 -2.67
CA LEU A 2 32.40 29.94 -3.17
C LEU A 2 32.28 31.43 -2.79
N ASP A 3 31.66 32.23 -3.67
CA ASP A 3 31.35 33.62 -3.40
C ASP A 3 30.52 33.74 -2.10
N SER A 4 30.77 34.81 -1.33
CA SER A 4 30.03 35.07 -0.10
C SER A 4 28.52 35.17 -0.29
N THR A 5 28.09 35.67 -1.45
CA THR A 5 26.68 35.75 -1.85
C THR A 5 26.03 34.34 -1.98
N ILE A 6 26.74 33.39 -2.59
CA ILE A 6 26.28 32.00 -2.70
C ILE A 6 26.24 31.34 -1.32
N THR A 7 27.27 31.56 -0.50
CA THR A 7 27.32 31.00 0.85
C THR A 7 26.17 31.51 1.72
N GLN A 8 25.91 32.84 1.66
CA GLN A 8 24.78 33.44 2.40
C GLN A 8 23.43 32.89 1.90
N PHE A 9 23.22 32.83 0.57
CA PHE A 9 21.98 32.25 -0.01
C PHE A 9 21.72 30.83 0.50
N LEU A 10 22.76 29.96 0.49
CA LEU A 10 22.63 28.59 0.97
C LEU A 10 22.33 28.53 2.47
N ALA A 11 22.92 29.37 3.28
CA ALA A 11 22.64 29.48 4.71
C ALA A 11 21.19 29.90 4.97
N ASP A 12 20.72 30.94 4.26
CA ASP A 12 19.33 31.41 4.37
C ASP A 12 18.31 30.33 3.95
N GLN A 13 18.60 29.55 2.89
CA GLN A 13 17.75 28.44 2.48
C GLN A 13 17.77 27.30 3.51
N GLN A 14 18.93 26.97 4.06
CA GLN A 14 19.05 25.96 5.11
C GLN A 14 18.24 26.34 6.36
N GLU A 15 18.30 27.61 6.79
CA GLU A 15 17.52 28.12 7.90
C GLU A 15 16.02 28.00 7.64
N ARG A 16 15.55 28.37 6.44
CA ARG A 16 14.14 28.21 6.03
C ARG A 16 13.69 26.73 6.07
N ILE A 17 14.51 25.82 5.55
CA ILE A 17 14.23 24.39 5.54
C ILE A 17 14.15 23.85 6.96
N SER A 18 15.13 24.17 7.80
CA SER A 18 15.19 23.74 9.20
C SER A 18 14.07 24.34 10.06
N GLY A 19 13.58 25.52 9.72
CA GLY A 19 12.41 26.15 10.35
C GLY A 19 11.05 25.59 9.92
N THR A 20 11.01 24.65 8.95
CA THR A 20 9.75 24.03 8.55
C THR A 20 9.26 23.06 9.63
N GLU A 21 8.01 23.19 10.04
CA GLU A 21 7.39 22.29 11.01
C GLU A 21 7.40 20.84 10.51
N PRO A 22 7.71 19.87 11.37
CA PRO A 22 7.57 18.46 11.06
C PRO A 22 6.11 18.10 10.76
N HIS A 23 5.91 17.18 9.83
CA HIS A 23 4.59 16.62 9.50
C HIS A 23 4.57 15.11 9.77
N ILE A 24 4.84 14.76 11.03
CA ILE A 24 4.78 13.39 11.50
C ILE A 24 3.34 12.86 11.39
N ALA A 25 3.18 11.70 10.75
CA ALA A 25 1.86 11.21 10.37
C ALA A 25 0.96 10.84 11.56
N PHE A 26 1.55 10.30 12.64
CA PHE A 26 0.82 9.81 13.80
C PHE A 26 1.45 10.31 15.11
N SER A 27 0.74 10.13 16.22
CA SER A 27 1.22 10.50 17.54
C SER A 27 2.39 9.61 18.00
N GLU A 28 3.17 10.12 18.94
CA GLU A 28 4.22 9.32 19.59
C GLU A 28 3.65 8.06 20.27
N ALA A 29 2.44 8.16 20.85
CA ALA A 29 1.77 7.04 21.49
C ALA A 29 1.42 5.93 20.48
N GLU A 30 0.95 6.30 19.28
CA GLU A 30 0.66 5.34 18.22
C GLU A 30 1.94 4.63 17.75
N TYR A 31 3.05 5.35 17.54
CA TYR A 31 4.32 4.73 17.16
C TYR A 31 4.90 3.86 18.28
N ALA A 32 4.74 4.23 19.54
CA ALA A 32 5.14 3.40 20.67
C ALA A 32 4.34 2.09 20.72
N ASN A 33 3.04 2.16 20.48
CA ASN A 33 2.18 0.97 20.38
C ASN A 33 2.60 0.04 19.24
N ARG A 34 2.92 0.60 18.06
CA ARG A 34 3.42 -0.18 16.91
C ARG A 34 4.74 -0.88 17.22
N LEU A 35 5.67 -0.21 17.88
CA LEU A 35 6.92 -0.82 18.34
C LEU A 35 6.65 -1.99 19.28
N THR A 36 5.77 -1.81 20.27
CA THR A 36 5.40 -2.87 21.23
C THR A 36 4.81 -4.08 20.51
N ARG A 37 3.88 -3.88 19.57
CA ARG A 37 3.28 -4.95 18.78
C ARG A 37 4.32 -5.69 17.94
N LEU A 38 5.25 -4.97 17.33
CA LEU A 38 6.34 -5.57 16.55
C LEU A 38 7.27 -6.40 17.43
N GLN A 39 7.67 -5.88 18.59
CA GLN A 39 8.52 -6.58 19.54
C GLN A 39 7.86 -7.85 20.09
N GLN A 40 6.54 -7.81 20.32
CA GLN A 40 5.78 -9.00 20.69
C GLN A 40 5.82 -10.05 19.57
N ALA A 41 5.58 -9.66 18.32
CA ALA A 41 5.67 -10.57 17.17
C ALA A 41 7.08 -11.15 16.97
N MET A 42 8.13 -10.32 17.18
CA MET A 42 9.52 -10.78 17.18
C MET A 42 9.78 -11.83 18.25
N ALA A 43 9.29 -11.61 19.47
CA ALA A 43 9.45 -12.55 20.59
C ALA A 43 8.75 -13.91 20.30
N GLU A 44 7.53 -13.87 19.75
CA GLU A 44 6.78 -15.07 19.34
C GLU A 44 7.52 -15.88 18.28
N ASP A 45 8.18 -15.21 17.32
CA ASP A 45 8.96 -15.84 16.26
C ASP A 45 10.40 -16.18 16.67
N GLY A 46 10.79 -15.80 17.90
CA GLY A 46 12.15 -15.98 18.41
C GLY A 46 13.19 -15.17 17.63
N VAL A 47 12.85 -13.97 17.15
CA VAL A 47 13.72 -13.04 16.45
C VAL A 47 14.25 -12.02 17.46
N ASP A 48 15.57 -12.01 17.68
CA ASP A 48 16.20 -11.10 18.63
C ASP A 48 16.36 -9.70 18.08
N THR A 49 16.70 -9.60 16.80
CA THR A 49 16.94 -8.35 16.08
C THR A 49 16.28 -8.45 14.71
N LEU A 50 15.60 -7.37 14.27
CA LEU A 50 14.92 -7.32 13.00
C LEU A 50 15.41 -6.14 12.17
N VAL A 51 15.85 -6.40 10.95
CA VAL A 51 16.26 -5.38 9.98
C VAL A 51 15.10 -5.11 9.03
N LEU A 52 14.44 -3.98 9.22
CA LEU A 52 13.37 -3.49 8.37
C LEU A 52 13.95 -2.66 7.24
N SER A 53 13.88 -3.16 6.02
CA SER A 53 14.40 -2.49 4.82
C SER A 53 13.31 -2.05 3.85
N SER A 54 12.10 -2.60 3.96
CA SER A 54 10.98 -2.16 3.13
C SER A 54 10.51 -0.75 3.54
N PRO A 55 10.15 0.12 2.59
CA PRO A 55 9.62 1.44 2.90
C PRO A 55 8.30 1.37 3.68
N GLU A 56 7.48 0.35 3.44
CA GLU A 56 6.24 0.10 4.19
C GLU A 56 6.51 -0.13 5.67
N SER A 57 7.48 -0.99 5.99
CA SER A 57 7.82 -1.32 7.38
C SER A 57 8.40 -0.12 8.13
N GLN A 58 9.27 0.65 7.49
CA GLN A 58 9.86 1.85 8.08
C GLN A 58 8.82 2.97 8.25
N ASN A 59 7.96 3.17 7.26
CA ASN A 59 6.87 4.15 7.36
C ASN A 59 5.89 3.77 8.47
N TRP A 60 5.50 2.50 8.55
CA TRP A 60 4.60 2.02 9.59
C TRP A 60 5.19 2.21 10.98
N LEU A 61 6.46 1.85 11.18
CA LEU A 61 7.09 1.88 12.50
C LEU A 61 7.35 3.29 13.03
N HIS A 62 7.77 4.22 12.17
CA HIS A 62 8.16 5.57 12.62
C HIS A 62 7.90 6.70 11.63
N GLY A 63 7.17 6.44 10.55
CA GLY A 63 6.68 7.48 9.64
C GLY A 63 7.64 7.90 8.52
N LEU A 64 8.82 7.27 8.37
CA LEU A 64 9.75 7.65 7.31
C LEU A 64 9.07 7.61 5.94
N ALA A 65 8.99 8.76 5.27
CA ALA A 65 8.38 8.89 3.96
C ALA A 65 9.46 9.09 2.88
N LEU A 66 10.24 8.06 2.64
CA LEU A 66 11.31 8.04 1.65
C LEU A 66 10.75 7.76 0.25
N ARG A 67 11.06 8.65 -0.70
CA ARG A 67 10.68 8.45 -2.11
C ARG A 67 11.71 7.64 -2.89
N TRP A 68 12.97 7.72 -2.52
CA TRP A 68 14.07 7.19 -3.30
C TRP A 68 14.72 5.98 -2.65
N TYR A 69 14.19 4.83 -2.93
CA TYR A 69 14.63 3.51 -2.47
C TYR A 69 14.95 2.58 -3.65
N LYS A 70 15.62 3.06 -4.68
CA LYS A 70 15.86 2.36 -5.96
C LYS A 70 16.00 0.85 -5.82
N ALA A 71 15.03 0.13 -6.32
CA ALA A 71 15.12 -1.31 -6.54
C ALA A 71 16.08 -1.62 -7.71
N ASN A 72 16.14 -0.73 -8.71
CA ASN A 72 16.95 -0.86 -9.90
C ASN A 72 17.82 0.37 -10.12
N GLY A 73 19.11 0.19 -10.37
CA GLY A 73 20.08 1.24 -10.61
C GLY A 73 21.40 0.66 -11.07
N PRO A 74 22.42 1.47 -11.31
CA PRO A 74 23.78 0.96 -11.57
C PRO A 74 24.21 -0.01 -10.46
N ARG A 75 24.93 -1.07 -10.81
CA ARG A 75 25.33 -2.13 -9.86
C ARG A 75 26.17 -1.65 -8.68
N ASP A 76 26.89 -0.57 -8.87
CA ASP A 76 27.70 0.12 -7.86
C ASP A 76 26.86 1.08 -7.00
N TRP A 77 25.60 1.33 -7.37
CA TRP A 77 24.70 2.18 -6.62
C TRP A 77 23.72 1.37 -5.77
N ARG A 78 24.08 1.13 -4.53
CA ARG A 78 23.38 0.26 -3.59
C ARG A 78 22.70 1.08 -2.48
N PRO A 79 21.56 1.72 -2.76
CA PRO A 79 20.84 2.41 -1.70
C PRO A 79 20.35 1.38 -0.69
N LEU A 80 20.67 1.59 0.55
CA LEU A 80 20.19 0.77 1.65
C LEU A 80 19.86 1.70 2.82
N THR A 81 18.60 2.00 2.98
CA THR A 81 18.03 2.60 4.19
C THR A 81 17.40 1.50 4.99
N CYS A 82 17.62 1.43 6.27
CA CYS A 82 16.94 0.45 7.10
C CYS A 82 16.76 0.93 8.54
N THR A 83 15.83 0.29 9.22
CA THR A 83 15.62 0.40 10.65
C THR A 83 15.94 -0.93 11.30
N VAL A 84 16.84 -0.93 12.26
CA VAL A 84 17.19 -2.12 13.04
C VAL A 84 16.47 -2.04 14.37
N VAL A 85 15.63 -3.04 14.65
CA VAL A 85 14.78 -3.14 15.85
C VAL A 85 15.34 -4.22 16.76
N ARG A 86 15.41 -3.97 18.05
CA ARG A 86 15.76 -4.97 19.05
C ARG A 86 14.52 -5.37 19.86
N VAL A 87 14.36 -6.66 20.11
CA VAL A 87 13.15 -7.23 20.75
C VAL A 87 12.93 -6.70 22.18
N ASP A 88 13.99 -6.38 22.90
CA ASP A 88 13.99 -5.94 24.30
C ASP A 88 14.50 -4.51 24.52
N ALA A 89 14.71 -3.75 23.41
CA ALA A 89 15.17 -2.37 23.46
C ALA A 89 14.34 -1.47 22.52
N GLY A 90 14.97 -0.54 21.83
CA GLY A 90 14.32 0.33 20.84
C GLY A 90 14.65 -0.07 19.42
N PHE A 91 14.78 0.94 18.59
CA PHE A 91 15.25 0.79 17.22
C PHE A 91 16.19 1.92 16.83
N ILE A 92 16.99 1.67 15.80
CA ILE A 92 17.93 2.63 15.21
C ILE A 92 17.57 2.77 13.74
N LEU A 93 17.35 4.01 13.30
CA LEU A 93 17.22 4.34 11.89
C LEU A 93 18.61 4.63 11.31
N PHE A 94 18.97 3.94 10.23
CA PHE A 94 20.21 4.14 9.48
C PHE A 94 19.93 4.78 8.13
N GLU A 95 20.57 5.90 7.83
CA GLU A 95 20.39 6.64 6.58
C GLU A 95 21.64 7.46 6.22
N GLY A 96 21.68 8.00 5.00
CA GLY A 96 22.69 8.95 4.57
C GLY A 96 22.45 10.35 5.12
N ILE A 97 23.53 11.09 5.36
CA ILE A 97 23.48 12.45 5.90
C ILE A 97 22.69 13.43 5.02
N GLU A 98 22.59 13.15 3.73
CA GLU A 98 21.83 13.94 2.75
C GLU A 98 20.32 13.97 3.02
N HIS A 99 19.79 13.02 3.79
CA HIS A 99 18.38 12.91 4.11
C HIS A 99 18.00 13.47 5.49
N THR A 100 18.91 14.14 6.19
CA THR A 100 18.71 14.67 7.55
C THR A 100 17.41 15.44 7.70
N GLU A 101 17.12 16.40 6.82
CA GLU A 101 15.92 17.22 6.91
C GLU A 101 14.64 16.44 6.55
N MET A 102 14.71 15.51 5.62
CA MET A 102 13.60 14.65 5.29
C MET A 102 13.22 13.76 6.49
N ILE A 103 14.21 13.17 7.17
CA ILE A 103 14.01 12.39 8.39
C ILE A 103 13.37 13.25 9.47
N ARG A 104 13.92 14.42 9.77
CA ARG A 104 13.38 15.35 10.76
C ARG A 104 11.91 15.69 10.50
N ARG A 105 11.52 15.81 9.23
CA ARG A 105 10.16 16.22 8.83
C ARG A 105 9.15 15.11 8.87
N THR A 106 9.55 13.86 8.64
CA THR A 106 8.61 12.76 8.41
C THR A 106 8.71 11.62 9.41
N SER A 107 9.86 11.46 10.11
CA SER A 107 10.12 10.32 10.98
C SER A 107 10.06 10.70 12.46
N ALA A 108 9.42 9.84 13.26
CA ALA A 108 9.41 9.90 14.72
C ALA A 108 10.61 9.19 15.37
N ALA A 109 11.58 8.67 14.58
CA ALA A 109 12.77 8.00 15.10
C ALA A 109 13.59 8.93 16.00
N LYS A 110 13.98 8.42 17.18
CA LYS A 110 14.80 9.17 18.16
C LYS A 110 16.29 8.84 18.02
N ASP A 111 16.66 7.55 17.80
CA ASP A 111 18.03 7.15 17.48
C ASP A 111 18.17 7.07 15.95
N VAL A 112 18.85 8.07 15.40
CA VAL A 112 19.12 8.19 13.97
C VAL A 112 20.63 8.23 13.76
N ARG A 113 21.16 7.25 13.04
CA ARG A 113 22.59 7.17 12.73
C ARG A 113 22.82 7.42 11.27
N LEU A 114 23.50 8.51 10.99
CA LEU A 114 23.73 8.98 9.64
C LEU A 114 25.14 8.60 9.18
N LEU A 115 25.25 8.01 8.01
CA LEU A 115 26.55 7.82 7.37
C LEU A 115 27.15 9.19 7.03
N PRO A 116 28.35 9.53 7.57
CA PRO A 116 28.87 10.92 7.53
C PRO A 116 29.20 11.44 6.13
N ARG A 117 29.41 10.56 5.18
CA ARG A 117 29.67 10.86 3.78
C ARG A 117 28.83 9.98 2.92
N TYR A 118 28.50 10.46 1.73
CA TYR A 118 27.79 9.68 0.72
C TYR A 118 28.69 8.55 0.18
N GLU A 119 28.94 7.54 1.01
CA GLU A 119 29.69 6.34 0.70
C GLU A 119 28.71 5.18 0.56
N ARG A 120 28.17 5.00 -0.62
CA ARG A 120 27.15 3.95 -0.90
C ARG A 120 27.60 2.55 -0.50
N ASP A 121 28.88 2.23 -0.70
CA ASP A 121 29.45 0.93 -0.32
C ASP A 121 29.72 0.82 1.19
N GLY A 122 29.75 1.94 1.89
CA GLY A 122 29.96 2.01 3.34
C GLY A 122 28.72 1.72 4.17
N MET A 123 27.51 1.95 3.65
CA MET A 123 26.27 1.87 4.42
C MET A 123 26.07 0.51 5.07
N LEU A 124 26.23 -0.57 4.33
CA LEU A 124 26.08 -1.93 4.86
C LEU A 124 27.03 -2.22 6.03
N ARG A 125 28.31 -1.88 5.88
CA ARG A 125 29.29 -2.03 6.95
C ARG A 125 28.97 -1.13 8.14
N PHE A 126 28.50 0.08 7.89
CA PHE A 126 28.09 1.02 8.92
C PHE A 126 26.95 0.46 9.76
N ILE A 127 25.88 -0.03 9.12
CA ILE A 127 24.73 -0.65 9.79
C ILE A 127 25.18 -1.81 10.68
N VAL A 128 25.94 -2.77 10.11
CA VAL A 128 26.37 -3.96 10.83
C VAL A 128 27.32 -3.60 12.00
N ASN A 129 28.26 -2.69 11.79
CA ASN A 129 29.21 -2.27 12.82
C ASN A 129 28.52 -1.53 13.96
N GLU A 130 27.60 -0.61 13.66
CA GLU A 130 26.87 0.12 14.70
C GLU A 130 25.94 -0.83 15.48
N SER A 131 25.21 -1.70 14.80
CA SER A 131 24.36 -2.70 15.46
C SER A 131 25.18 -3.70 16.31
N LYS A 132 26.39 -4.02 15.88
CA LYS A 132 27.32 -4.86 16.66
C LYS A 132 27.84 -4.17 17.93
N LYS A 133 28.09 -2.86 17.89
CA LYS A 133 28.46 -2.08 19.08
C LYS A 133 27.36 -2.09 20.14
N GLU A 134 26.09 -2.14 19.72
CA GLU A 134 24.95 -2.29 20.64
C GLU A 134 24.78 -3.72 21.19
N GLY A 135 25.55 -4.69 20.68
CA GLY A 135 25.37 -6.11 21.04
C GLY A 135 24.15 -6.76 20.38
N TRP A 136 23.65 -6.21 19.29
CA TRP A 136 22.42 -6.66 18.63
C TRP A 136 22.63 -7.70 17.53
N VAL A 137 23.88 -8.07 17.22
CA VAL A 137 24.22 -8.93 16.08
C VAL A 137 24.86 -10.25 16.52
N ASP A 138 25.97 -10.19 17.25
CA ASP A 138 26.76 -11.37 17.62
C ASP A 138 25.96 -12.34 18.50
N GLY A 139 25.85 -13.60 18.05
CA GLY A 139 25.06 -14.64 18.69
C GLY A 139 23.53 -14.50 18.55
N SER A 140 23.04 -13.37 18.01
CA SER A 140 21.62 -13.08 17.86
C SER A 140 20.99 -13.79 16.65
N ARG A 141 19.70 -14.12 16.75
CA ARG A 141 18.85 -14.48 15.61
C ARG A 141 18.32 -13.23 14.96
N VAL A 142 18.92 -12.87 13.82
CA VAL A 142 18.62 -11.64 13.08
C VAL A 142 17.67 -11.93 11.94
N GLY A 143 16.50 -11.32 11.97
CA GLY A 143 15.51 -11.37 10.90
C GLY A 143 15.77 -10.28 9.84
N ILE A 144 15.60 -10.63 8.58
CA ILE A 144 15.62 -9.69 7.45
C ILE A 144 14.39 -9.89 6.57
N GLU A 145 13.95 -8.86 5.85
CA GLU A 145 12.81 -8.92 4.93
C GLU A 145 13.26 -9.45 3.56
N LEU A 146 13.23 -10.78 3.35
CA LEU A 146 13.66 -11.39 2.07
C LEU A 146 12.59 -11.31 0.98
N PHE A 147 11.32 -11.39 1.32
CA PHE A 147 10.22 -11.23 0.36
C PHE A 147 9.82 -9.75 0.24
N SER A 148 10.76 -8.95 -0.26
CA SER A 148 10.59 -7.52 -0.53
C SER A 148 11.29 -7.16 -1.82
N ALA A 149 10.73 -6.21 -2.57
CA ALA A 149 11.40 -5.63 -3.74
C ALA A 149 12.56 -4.69 -3.33
N ILE A 150 12.64 -4.30 -2.06
CA ILE A 150 13.58 -3.31 -1.54
C ILE A 150 14.20 -3.82 -0.24
N PRO A 151 15.53 -3.87 -0.16
CA PRO A 151 16.47 -3.67 -1.27
C PRO A 151 16.36 -4.79 -2.30
N ASN A 152 17.01 -4.63 -3.46
CA ASN A 152 17.00 -5.71 -4.44
C ASN A 152 17.71 -6.98 -3.90
N PRO A 153 17.46 -8.18 -4.47
CA PRO A 153 17.98 -9.44 -3.96
C PRO A 153 19.50 -9.51 -3.81
N ALA A 154 20.26 -8.76 -4.63
CA ALA A 154 21.72 -8.77 -4.52
C ALA A 154 22.17 -8.02 -3.26
N VAL A 155 21.54 -6.91 -2.92
CA VAL A 155 21.83 -6.15 -1.68
C VAL A 155 21.36 -6.92 -0.45
N SER A 156 20.20 -7.59 -0.52
CA SER A 156 19.71 -8.47 0.58
C SER A 156 20.70 -9.59 0.89
N ARG A 157 21.25 -10.27 -0.12
CA ARG A 157 22.28 -11.29 0.06
C ARG A 157 23.58 -10.74 0.65
N MET A 158 23.94 -9.50 0.28
CA MET A 158 25.12 -8.86 0.87
C MET A 158 24.90 -8.51 2.35
N MET A 159 23.70 -8.07 2.72
CA MET A 159 23.31 -7.86 4.12
C MET A 159 23.35 -9.17 4.89
N GLU A 160 22.74 -10.23 4.37
CA GLU A 160 22.76 -11.56 4.94
C GLU A 160 24.19 -12.04 5.21
N GLY A 161 25.07 -11.98 4.19
CA GLY A 161 26.48 -12.37 4.33
C GLY A 161 27.21 -11.55 5.39
N ALA A 162 27.04 -10.23 5.42
CA ALA A 162 27.69 -9.35 6.40
C ALA A 162 27.20 -9.62 7.85
N LEU A 163 25.93 -9.97 8.04
CA LEU A 163 25.37 -10.34 9.34
C LEU A 163 25.91 -11.71 9.80
N LEU A 164 25.98 -12.70 8.89
CA LEU A 164 26.59 -14.00 9.17
C LEU A 164 28.08 -13.88 9.56
N ASP A 165 28.85 -13.09 8.81
CA ASP A 165 30.27 -12.80 9.11
C ASP A 165 30.43 -12.07 10.46
N ALA A 166 29.42 -11.33 10.89
CA ALA A 166 29.40 -10.64 12.18
C ALA A 166 28.94 -11.53 13.35
N GLY A 167 28.63 -12.81 13.11
CA GLY A 167 28.27 -13.79 14.14
C GLY A 167 26.78 -13.99 14.37
N ALA A 168 25.91 -13.44 13.51
CA ALA A 168 24.47 -13.62 13.60
C ALA A 168 24.00 -14.97 13.03
N ARG A 169 22.80 -15.38 13.43
CA ARG A 169 21.99 -16.41 12.76
C ARG A 169 20.89 -15.72 11.96
N VAL A 170 21.03 -15.64 10.66
CA VAL A 170 20.08 -14.89 9.81
C VAL A 170 18.88 -15.75 9.41
N VAL A 171 17.68 -15.16 9.46
CA VAL A 171 16.43 -15.81 9.07
C VAL A 171 15.56 -14.83 8.24
N ASP A 172 14.68 -15.38 7.41
CA ASP A 172 13.61 -14.60 6.80
C ASP A 172 12.57 -14.26 7.87
N ALA A 173 12.34 -12.98 8.11
CA ALA A 173 11.35 -12.45 9.03
C ALA A 173 10.37 -11.50 8.33
N THR A 174 10.20 -11.65 7.02
CA THR A 174 9.25 -10.84 6.24
C THR A 174 7.86 -10.91 6.84
N LEU A 175 7.39 -12.11 7.20
CA LEU A 175 6.06 -12.30 7.76
C LEU A 175 5.92 -11.70 9.17
N THR A 176 6.98 -11.74 10.00
CA THR A 176 7.00 -11.08 11.32
C THR A 176 6.69 -9.59 11.19
N ALA A 177 7.31 -8.90 10.21
CA ALA A 177 7.09 -7.49 9.96
C ALA A 177 5.70 -7.19 9.35
N ARG A 178 5.20 -8.09 8.50
CA ARG A 178 3.96 -7.85 7.74
C ARG A 178 2.69 -8.18 8.54
N ARG A 179 2.67 -9.27 9.32
CA ARG A 179 1.47 -9.67 10.05
C ARG A 179 1.00 -8.63 11.09
N VAL A 180 1.91 -7.84 11.67
CA VAL A 180 1.54 -6.78 12.61
C VAL A 180 0.81 -5.62 11.93
N ARG A 181 0.99 -5.45 10.61
CA ARG A 181 0.31 -4.44 9.80
C ARG A 181 -1.04 -4.91 9.26
N MET A 182 -1.29 -6.23 9.24
CA MET A 182 -2.57 -6.78 8.77
C MET A 182 -3.74 -6.29 9.61
N ILE A 183 -3.54 -6.14 10.91
CA ILE A 183 -4.54 -5.61 11.85
C ILE A 183 -4.26 -4.13 12.09
N LYS A 184 -5.12 -3.27 11.58
CA LYS A 184 -5.00 -1.81 11.68
C LYS A 184 -5.44 -1.32 13.05
N SER A 185 -4.71 -0.35 13.62
CA SER A 185 -5.15 0.40 14.78
C SER A 185 -6.32 1.33 14.43
N ALA A 186 -6.96 1.90 15.43
CA ALA A 186 -8.03 2.88 15.20
C ALA A 186 -7.54 4.09 14.40
N ASP A 187 -6.33 4.58 14.66
CA ASP A 187 -5.72 5.70 13.93
C ASP A 187 -5.42 5.34 12.47
N GLU A 188 -4.98 4.10 12.22
CA GLU A 188 -4.76 3.57 10.87
C GLU A 188 -6.08 3.47 10.09
N ILE A 189 -7.16 2.99 10.73
CA ILE A 189 -8.51 2.92 10.11
C ILE A 189 -9.02 4.32 9.76
N VAL A 190 -8.77 5.34 10.59
CA VAL A 190 -9.11 6.73 10.26
C VAL A 190 -8.36 7.18 9.00
N ALA A 191 -7.08 6.82 8.85
CA ALA A 191 -6.31 7.16 7.66
C ALA A 191 -6.85 6.46 6.40
N VAL A 192 -7.21 5.18 6.48
CA VAL A 192 -7.82 4.43 5.36
C VAL A 192 -9.18 5.02 4.97
N LYS A 193 -10.04 5.35 5.95
CA LYS A 193 -11.34 6.03 5.69
C LYS A 193 -11.14 7.39 4.98
N LYS A 194 -10.08 8.12 5.33
CA LYS A 194 -9.74 9.36 4.64
C LYS A 194 -9.26 9.10 3.21
N ALA A 195 -8.46 8.04 3.00
CA ALA A 195 -8.05 7.61 1.67
C ALA A 195 -9.25 7.26 0.79
N ALA A 196 -10.25 6.54 1.33
CA ALA A 196 -11.50 6.24 0.62
C ALA A 196 -12.24 7.51 0.18
N ALA A 197 -12.38 8.48 1.08
CA ALA A 197 -13.02 9.76 0.74
C ALA A 197 -12.26 10.54 -0.34
N ILE A 198 -10.93 10.44 -0.39
CA ILE A 198 -10.10 11.01 -1.46
C ILE A 198 -10.34 10.27 -2.78
N CYS A 199 -10.46 8.94 -2.75
CA CYS A 199 -10.79 8.13 -3.93
C CYS A 199 -12.14 8.56 -4.52
N ASP A 200 -13.18 8.62 -3.68
CA ASP A 200 -14.52 9.07 -4.07
C ASP A 200 -14.50 10.47 -4.71
N ALA A 201 -13.75 11.41 -4.12
CA ALA A 201 -13.62 12.76 -4.65
C ALA A 201 -12.93 12.80 -6.02
N GLY A 202 -11.92 11.97 -6.23
CA GLY A 202 -11.25 11.83 -7.53
C GLY A 202 -12.18 11.29 -8.61
N LEU A 203 -12.97 10.27 -8.28
CA LEU A 203 -13.97 9.69 -9.18
C LEU A 203 -15.08 10.69 -9.52
N LEU A 204 -15.60 11.43 -8.55
CA LEU A 204 -16.60 12.47 -8.78
C LEU A 204 -16.06 13.61 -9.66
N HIS A 205 -14.81 14.06 -9.40
CA HIS A 205 -14.17 15.05 -10.26
C HIS A 205 -14.08 14.57 -11.71
N LEU A 206 -13.68 13.31 -11.91
CA LEU A 206 -13.61 12.73 -13.25
C LEU A 206 -15.00 12.70 -13.91
N ALA A 207 -16.06 12.33 -13.18
CA ALA A 207 -17.43 12.33 -13.68
C ALA A 207 -17.89 13.72 -14.20
N GLU A 208 -17.44 14.81 -13.55
CA GLU A 208 -17.80 16.19 -13.94
C GLU A 208 -17.13 16.64 -15.25
N VAL A 209 -15.93 16.10 -15.57
CA VAL A 209 -15.12 16.60 -16.70
C VAL A 209 -15.03 15.63 -17.86
N LEU A 210 -15.34 14.36 -17.63
CA LEU A 210 -15.19 13.29 -18.62
C LEU A 210 -16.20 13.45 -19.76
N ARG A 211 -15.71 13.36 -21.01
CA ARG A 211 -16.54 13.47 -22.22
C ARG A 211 -15.92 12.73 -23.40
N PRO A 212 -16.71 12.31 -24.39
CA PRO A 212 -16.19 11.79 -25.65
C PRO A 212 -15.22 12.76 -26.33
N GLY A 213 -14.22 12.23 -27.00
CA GLY A 213 -13.14 13.00 -27.62
C GLY A 213 -11.89 13.16 -26.76
N MET A 214 -11.96 12.94 -25.45
CA MET A 214 -10.79 12.80 -24.59
C MET A 214 -10.07 11.48 -24.89
N THR A 215 -8.78 11.44 -24.60
CA THR A 215 -8.02 10.19 -24.59
C THR A 215 -8.05 9.57 -23.18
N GLU A 216 -7.69 8.28 -23.10
CA GLU A 216 -7.49 7.63 -21.78
C GLU A 216 -6.45 8.37 -20.92
N LEU A 217 -5.40 8.95 -21.55
CA LEU A 217 -4.41 9.78 -20.84
C LEU A 217 -5.00 11.09 -20.34
N ASP A 218 -5.94 11.72 -21.08
CA ASP A 218 -6.64 12.90 -20.58
C ASP A 218 -7.50 12.54 -19.37
N ALA A 219 -8.26 11.44 -19.44
CA ALA A 219 -9.07 10.94 -18.34
C ALA A 219 -8.19 10.58 -17.12
N HIS A 220 -7.06 9.90 -17.32
CA HIS A 220 -6.08 9.61 -16.28
C HIS A 220 -5.54 10.91 -15.64
N GLY A 221 -5.20 11.90 -16.45
CA GLY A 221 -4.70 13.19 -15.96
C GLY A 221 -5.72 13.92 -15.06
N GLU A 222 -6.99 13.91 -15.46
CA GLU A 222 -8.08 14.51 -14.65
C GLU A 222 -8.36 13.71 -13.37
N LEU A 223 -8.29 12.38 -13.42
CA LEU A 223 -8.38 11.54 -12.22
C LEU A 223 -7.29 11.90 -11.20
N ILE A 224 -6.03 11.95 -11.62
CA ILE A 224 -4.91 12.33 -10.75
C ILE A 224 -5.08 13.75 -10.19
N ARG A 225 -5.59 14.66 -11.01
CA ARG A 225 -5.90 16.02 -10.57
C ARG A 225 -6.98 16.04 -9.49
N GLY A 226 -8.07 15.30 -9.66
CA GLY A 226 -9.15 15.19 -8.67
C GLY A 226 -8.67 14.61 -7.35
N LEU A 227 -7.92 13.51 -7.41
CA LEU A 227 -7.33 12.88 -6.23
C LEU A 227 -6.39 13.84 -5.47
N SER A 228 -5.49 14.52 -6.20
CA SER A 228 -4.54 15.47 -5.61
C SER A 228 -5.23 16.71 -5.03
N ALA A 229 -6.26 17.24 -5.69
CA ALA A 229 -7.05 18.36 -5.19
C ALA A 229 -7.80 18.02 -3.88
N ALA A 230 -8.18 16.75 -3.69
CA ALA A 230 -8.76 16.25 -2.45
C ALA A 230 -7.71 15.98 -1.34
N GLY A 231 -6.43 16.25 -1.59
CA GLY A 231 -5.33 16.03 -0.66
C GLY A 231 -4.71 14.63 -0.73
N GLY A 232 -4.92 13.92 -1.83
CA GLY A 232 -4.36 12.59 -2.08
C GLY A 232 -2.88 12.62 -2.41
N GLU A 233 -2.15 11.64 -1.87
CA GLU A 233 -0.77 11.36 -2.20
C GLU A 233 -0.67 10.45 -3.45
N PRO A 234 0.50 10.39 -4.12
CA PRO A 234 0.72 9.42 -5.19
C PRO A 234 0.55 7.97 -4.71
N ALA A 235 -0.15 7.14 -5.49
CA ALA A 235 -0.38 5.75 -5.14
C ALA A 235 0.86 4.86 -5.30
N GLY A 236 0.81 3.68 -4.69
CA GLY A 236 1.85 2.65 -4.82
C GLY A 236 1.92 2.02 -6.21
N LEU A 237 0.79 1.89 -6.88
CA LEU A 237 0.67 1.42 -8.24
C LEU A 237 0.11 2.53 -9.14
N HIS A 238 0.43 2.50 -10.43
CA HIS A 238 -0.18 3.42 -11.38
C HIS A 238 -1.69 3.23 -11.42
N GLN A 239 -2.41 4.31 -11.24
CA GLN A 239 -3.85 4.35 -11.39
C GLN A 239 -4.21 4.27 -12.86
N VAL A 240 -5.29 3.58 -13.18
CA VAL A 240 -5.67 3.34 -14.58
C VAL A 240 -7.04 3.94 -14.89
N ALA A 241 -7.15 4.40 -16.15
CA ALA A 241 -8.40 4.73 -16.82
C ALA A 241 -8.26 4.16 -18.23
N PHE A 242 -9.08 3.20 -18.59
CA PHE A 242 -8.98 2.54 -19.89
C PHE A 242 -10.38 2.31 -20.50
N VAL A 243 -10.41 2.31 -21.82
CA VAL A 243 -11.64 2.04 -22.56
C VAL A 243 -11.89 0.55 -22.64
N GLY A 244 -13.06 0.11 -22.20
CA GLY A 244 -13.51 -1.27 -22.22
C GLY A 244 -14.06 -1.73 -20.88
N LEU A 245 -14.27 -3.00 -20.76
CA LEU A 245 -14.72 -3.65 -19.54
C LEU A 245 -13.55 -4.46 -18.95
N ALA A 246 -13.22 -4.20 -17.71
CA ALA A 246 -12.03 -4.73 -17.04
C ALA A 246 -11.82 -6.25 -17.24
N ALA A 247 -12.81 -7.04 -16.90
CA ALA A 247 -12.71 -8.50 -16.95
C ALA A 247 -12.85 -9.12 -18.35
N LEU A 248 -12.84 -8.34 -19.41
CA LEU A 248 -12.79 -8.82 -20.80
C LEU A 248 -11.39 -8.78 -21.43
N GLY A 249 -10.33 -8.75 -20.59
CA GLY A 249 -8.95 -8.91 -21.03
C GLY A 249 -8.14 -7.62 -21.13
N VAL A 250 -8.70 -6.47 -20.72
CA VAL A 250 -8.01 -5.18 -20.69
C VAL A 250 -7.58 -4.76 -19.28
N TYR A 251 -7.92 -5.54 -18.27
CA TYR A 251 -7.48 -5.31 -16.91
C TYR A 251 -5.95 -5.38 -16.83
N HIS A 252 -5.32 -4.44 -16.16
CA HIS A 252 -3.88 -4.19 -16.12
C HIS A 252 -3.31 -3.49 -17.38
N GLU A 253 -4.15 -3.02 -18.31
CA GLU A 253 -3.69 -2.16 -19.39
C GLU A 253 -3.33 -0.77 -18.85
N ILE A 254 -2.27 -0.16 -19.41
CA ILE A 254 -1.86 1.20 -19.05
C ILE A 254 -2.69 2.18 -19.87
N SER A 255 -3.21 3.24 -19.25
CA SER A 255 -3.90 4.33 -19.94
C SER A 255 -3.10 4.84 -21.13
N GLY A 256 -3.72 4.86 -22.29
CA GLY A 256 -3.09 5.11 -23.58
C GLY A 256 -3.65 6.33 -24.33
N ARG A 257 -3.38 6.38 -25.62
CA ARG A 257 -3.82 7.45 -26.52
C ARG A 257 -5.12 7.13 -27.24
N ARG A 258 -5.81 6.07 -26.84
CA ARG A 258 -7.12 5.74 -27.41
C ARG A 258 -8.10 6.87 -27.11
N VAL A 259 -8.80 7.31 -28.15
CA VAL A 259 -9.84 8.34 -28.02
C VAL A 259 -11.13 7.67 -27.56
N ILE A 260 -11.72 8.20 -26.52
CA ILE A 260 -13.00 7.76 -25.96
C ILE A 260 -14.12 8.22 -26.88
N THR A 261 -15.03 7.33 -27.23
CA THR A 261 -16.22 7.60 -28.02
C THR A 261 -17.50 7.50 -27.16
N GLU A 262 -18.63 7.97 -27.66
CA GLU A 262 -19.92 7.86 -26.96
C GLU A 262 -20.44 6.43 -26.82
N ASP A 263 -19.89 5.49 -27.59
CA ASP A 263 -20.24 4.07 -27.53
C ASP A 263 -19.39 3.27 -26.54
N ASP A 264 -18.35 3.89 -25.98
CA ASP A 264 -17.42 3.23 -25.07
C ASP A 264 -17.94 3.19 -23.62
N PHE A 265 -17.45 2.21 -22.87
CA PHE A 265 -17.31 2.31 -21.43
C PHE A 265 -15.90 2.76 -21.09
N LEU A 266 -15.74 3.56 -20.05
CA LEU A 266 -14.44 3.83 -19.42
C LEU A 266 -14.45 3.18 -18.04
N ASP A 267 -13.54 2.23 -17.84
CA ASP A 267 -13.31 1.61 -16.54
C ASP A 267 -12.13 2.28 -15.83
N VAL A 268 -12.28 2.59 -14.57
CA VAL A 268 -11.31 3.36 -13.79
C VAL A 268 -11.10 2.68 -12.45
N ASP A 269 -9.85 2.40 -12.14
CA ASP A 269 -9.45 1.67 -10.92
C ASP A 269 -8.39 2.46 -10.14
N PRO A 270 -8.78 3.48 -9.36
CA PRO A 270 -7.89 4.26 -8.53
C PRO A 270 -7.79 3.78 -7.09
N CYS A 271 -6.70 4.18 -6.45
CA CYS A 271 -6.61 4.30 -5.00
C CYS A 271 -6.57 5.77 -4.58
N GLY A 272 -7.38 6.13 -3.61
CA GLY A 272 -7.09 7.28 -2.77
C GLY A 272 -5.96 6.95 -1.79
N VAL A 273 -5.12 7.93 -1.47
CA VAL A 273 -3.97 7.73 -0.58
C VAL A 273 -3.89 8.86 0.45
N TYR A 274 -3.80 8.48 1.72
CA TYR A 274 -3.62 9.43 2.82
C TYR A 274 -2.65 8.87 3.86
N LYS A 275 -1.56 9.59 4.16
CA LYS A 275 -0.49 9.11 5.06
C LYS A 275 0.05 7.74 4.63
N ARG A 276 0.18 7.51 3.35
CA ARG A 276 0.56 6.27 2.68
C ARG A 276 -0.46 5.12 2.78
N TYR A 277 -1.58 5.28 3.48
CA TYR A 277 -2.68 4.31 3.48
C TYR A 277 -3.51 4.43 2.21
N HIS A 278 -3.80 3.29 1.61
CA HIS A 278 -4.54 3.17 0.35
C HIS A 278 -5.95 2.67 0.60
N SER A 279 -6.89 3.15 -0.21
CA SER A 279 -8.23 2.59 -0.34
C SER A 279 -8.60 2.59 -1.82
N ASN A 280 -8.92 1.42 -2.32
CA ASN A 280 -9.22 1.15 -3.72
C ASN A 280 -10.72 1.15 -3.98
N ARG A 281 -11.12 1.68 -5.14
CA ARG A 281 -12.50 1.67 -5.62
C ARG A 281 -12.50 1.79 -7.14
N SER A 282 -13.16 0.85 -7.85
CA SER A 282 -13.38 1.00 -9.29
C SER A 282 -14.67 1.77 -9.59
N GLN A 283 -14.71 2.38 -10.76
CA GLN A 283 -15.89 3.04 -11.29
C GLN A 283 -16.00 2.85 -12.80
N LEU A 284 -17.19 2.44 -13.25
CA LEU A 284 -17.52 2.36 -14.66
C LEU A 284 -18.31 3.59 -15.10
N TYR A 285 -17.84 4.24 -16.16
CA TYR A 285 -18.52 5.38 -16.79
C TYR A 285 -19.06 5.00 -18.15
N ALA A 286 -20.23 5.52 -18.49
CA ALA A 286 -20.86 5.43 -19.82
C ALA A 286 -21.22 6.84 -20.32
N PHE A 287 -21.28 7.04 -21.62
CA PHE A 287 -21.57 8.33 -22.25
C PHE A 287 -23.00 8.41 -22.82
N LYS A 288 -23.73 7.32 -22.71
CA LYS A 288 -25.15 7.18 -23.03
C LYS A 288 -25.77 6.18 -22.05
N GLU A 289 -27.10 6.06 -22.10
CA GLU A 289 -27.81 5.07 -21.29
C GLU A 289 -27.21 3.67 -21.52
N PRO A 290 -26.72 2.99 -20.47
CA PRO A 290 -26.10 1.70 -20.61
C PRO A 290 -27.13 0.61 -20.99
N ASP A 291 -26.64 -0.42 -21.72
CA ASP A 291 -27.45 -1.57 -22.06
C ASP A 291 -28.01 -2.28 -20.82
N ALA A 292 -29.24 -2.78 -20.92
CA ALA A 292 -29.90 -3.51 -19.83
C ALA A 292 -29.05 -4.68 -19.30
N GLY A 293 -28.28 -5.35 -20.20
CA GLY A 293 -27.36 -6.43 -19.81
C GLY A 293 -26.23 -5.94 -18.90
N ALA A 294 -25.67 -4.76 -19.14
CA ALA A 294 -24.64 -4.18 -18.28
C ALA A 294 -25.20 -3.82 -16.89
N VAL A 295 -26.41 -3.25 -16.86
CA VAL A 295 -27.09 -2.91 -15.59
C VAL A 295 -27.41 -4.17 -14.77
N GLU A 296 -27.90 -5.23 -15.42
CA GLU A 296 -28.25 -6.47 -14.74
C GLU A 296 -26.99 -7.19 -14.22
N LEU A 297 -25.92 -7.24 -15.02
CA LEU A 297 -24.64 -7.80 -14.58
C LEU A 297 -24.11 -7.04 -13.36
N LEU A 298 -24.13 -5.70 -13.38
CA LEU A 298 -23.67 -4.90 -12.25
C LEU A 298 -24.48 -5.18 -10.97
N LYS A 299 -25.78 -5.41 -11.05
CA LYS A 299 -26.61 -5.81 -9.89
C LYS A 299 -26.14 -7.13 -9.29
N VAL A 300 -25.84 -8.11 -10.15
CA VAL A 300 -25.30 -9.41 -9.70
C VAL A 300 -23.97 -9.19 -8.96
N LEU A 301 -23.06 -8.39 -9.52
CA LEU A 301 -21.78 -8.11 -8.89
C LEU A 301 -21.94 -7.36 -7.56
N THR A 302 -22.87 -6.41 -7.49
CA THR A 302 -23.18 -5.64 -6.27
C THR A 302 -23.75 -6.52 -5.15
N GLY A 303 -24.62 -7.47 -5.46
CA GLY A 303 -25.21 -8.37 -4.47
C GLY A 303 -24.20 -9.21 -3.69
N ALA A 304 -23.02 -9.44 -4.25
CA ALA A 304 -21.92 -10.09 -3.55
C ALA A 304 -21.34 -9.23 -2.42
N PHE A 305 -21.33 -7.92 -2.58
CA PHE A 305 -20.89 -7.00 -1.50
C PHE A 305 -21.88 -6.98 -0.32
N ASP A 306 -23.18 -7.19 -0.60
CA ASP A 306 -24.17 -7.33 0.47
C ASP A 306 -23.88 -8.59 1.30
N ILE A 307 -23.63 -9.73 0.63
CA ILE A 307 -23.24 -10.98 1.32
C ILE A 307 -21.95 -10.76 2.13
N LEU A 308 -20.91 -10.20 1.53
CA LEU A 308 -19.64 -9.94 2.22
C LEU A 308 -19.86 -9.09 3.47
N THR A 309 -20.56 -7.95 3.34
CA THR A 309 -20.77 -7.04 4.46
C THR A 309 -21.71 -7.58 5.52
N GLU A 310 -22.59 -8.50 5.19
CA GLU A 310 -23.47 -9.18 6.14
C GLU A 310 -22.77 -10.32 6.88
N ARG A 311 -21.91 -11.10 6.18
CA ARG A 311 -21.33 -12.33 6.69
C ARG A 311 -19.93 -12.19 7.28
N ALA A 312 -19.07 -11.38 6.70
CA ALA A 312 -17.72 -11.20 7.22
C ALA A 312 -17.80 -10.46 8.59
N ARG A 313 -17.45 -11.14 9.64
CA ARG A 313 -17.45 -10.64 11.03
C ARG A 313 -16.25 -11.19 11.78
N PRO A 314 -15.76 -10.53 12.82
CA PRO A 314 -14.71 -11.10 13.67
C PRO A 314 -15.04 -12.51 14.13
N GLY A 315 -14.11 -13.44 13.97
CA GLY A 315 -14.24 -14.84 14.32
C GLY A 315 -14.94 -15.73 13.26
N VAL A 316 -15.53 -15.15 12.22
CA VAL A 316 -16.10 -15.93 11.12
C VAL A 316 -15.00 -16.45 10.22
N ARG A 317 -15.06 -17.72 9.84
CA ARG A 317 -14.09 -18.36 8.95
C ARG A 317 -14.22 -17.80 7.54
N ILE A 318 -13.08 -17.41 6.95
CA ILE A 318 -13.03 -16.85 5.60
C ILE A 318 -13.60 -17.84 4.56
N GLY A 319 -13.28 -19.13 4.73
CA GLY A 319 -13.81 -20.20 3.87
C GLY A 319 -15.32 -20.31 3.85
N ASP A 320 -16.01 -20.03 4.96
CA ASP A 320 -17.47 -20.07 5.02
C ASP A 320 -18.10 -18.95 4.18
N VAL A 321 -17.51 -17.73 4.26
CA VAL A 321 -17.93 -16.60 3.44
C VAL A 321 -17.62 -16.84 1.96
N ASN A 322 -16.45 -17.41 1.64
CA ASN A 322 -16.08 -17.78 0.28
C ASN A 322 -17.06 -18.81 -0.32
N ALA A 323 -17.48 -19.82 0.47
CA ALA A 323 -18.43 -20.82 0.02
C ALA A 323 -19.81 -20.22 -0.31
N GLU A 324 -20.27 -19.28 0.51
CA GLU A 324 -21.55 -18.58 0.28
C GLU A 324 -21.48 -17.67 -0.96
N LEU A 325 -20.40 -16.90 -1.10
CA LEU A 325 -20.15 -16.10 -2.29
C LEU A 325 -20.04 -16.96 -3.55
N TYR A 326 -19.35 -18.10 -3.48
CA TYR A 326 -19.23 -19.02 -4.59
C TYR A 326 -20.62 -19.55 -5.04
N ALA A 327 -21.44 -19.96 -4.07
CA ALA A 327 -22.80 -20.42 -4.36
C ALA A 327 -23.64 -19.32 -5.03
N TYR A 328 -23.59 -18.10 -4.52
CA TYR A 328 -24.27 -16.94 -5.10
C TYR A 328 -23.88 -16.70 -6.56
N TYR A 329 -22.59 -16.65 -6.88
CA TYR A 329 -22.11 -16.41 -8.25
C TYR A 329 -22.44 -17.59 -9.18
N LYS A 330 -22.41 -18.81 -8.67
CA LYS A 330 -22.80 -20.01 -9.43
C LYS A 330 -24.28 -19.97 -9.78
N ASP A 331 -25.15 -19.66 -8.83
CA ASP A 331 -26.58 -19.58 -9.04
C ASP A 331 -26.96 -18.43 -10.00
N ALA A 332 -26.17 -17.36 -10.01
CA ALA A 332 -26.31 -16.27 -10.97
C ALA A 332 -25.71 -16.59 -12.36
N GLY A 333 -25.08 -17.74 -12.57
CA GLY A 333 -24.50 -18.14 -13.86
C GLY A 333 -23.21 -17.41 -14.24
N VAL A 334 -22.55 -16.75 -13.29
CA VAL A 334 -21.34 -15.93 -13.54
C VAL A 334 -20.21 -16.75 -14.14
N PHE A 335 -20.01 -17.98 -13.67
CA PHE A 335 -18.90 -18.84 -14.12
C PHE A 335 -19.07 -19.38 -15.54
N GLU A 336 -20.29 -19.29 -16.12
CA GLU A 336 -20.59 -19.69 -17.49
C GLU A 336 -20.39 -18.55 -18.50
N ILE A 337 -20.37 -17.29 -18.02
CA ILE A 337 -20.19 -16.10 -18.86
C ILE A 337 -18.76 -15.96 -19.33
N ASN A 338 -17.79 -16.20 -18.45
CA ASN A 338 -16.36 -16.01 -18.72
C ASN A 338 -15.53 -17.02 -17.92
N SER A 339 -14.56 -17.66 -18.60
CA SER A 339 -13.59 -18.55 -17.94
C SER A 339 -12.51 -17.82 -17.14
N SER A 340 -12.37 -16.50 -17.30
CA SER A 340 -11.39 -15.65 -16.62
C SER A 340 -12.05 -14.77 -15.56
N VAL A 341 -12.71 -15.41 -14.58
CA VAL A 341 -13.34 -14.72 -13.46
C VAL A 341 -12.34 -14.63 -12.31
N TRP A 342 -12.06 -13.43 -11.84
CA TRP A 342 -11.39 -13.20 -10.56
C TRP A 342 -12.39 -12.67 -9.54
N ILE A 343 -12.57 -13.39 -8.45
CA ILE A 343 -13.39 -12.97 -7.32
C ILE A 343 -12.61 -13.25 -6.06
N GLY A 344 -12.36 -12.20 -5.30
CA GLY A 344 -11.55 -12.28 -4.09
C GLY A 344 -11.18 -10.90 -3.57
N GLY A 345 -10.10 -10.83 -2.83
CA GLY A 345 -9.60 -9.57 -2.33
C GLY A 345 -8.23 -9.72 -1.68
N TYR A 346 -7.63 -8.60 -1.40
CA TYR A 346 -6.32 -8.53 -0.73
C TYR A 346 -6.28 -7.37 0.25
N GLU A 347 -5.35 -7.48 1.20
CA GLU A 347 -5.13 -6.47 2.22
C GLU A 347 -4.82 -5.10 1.60
N MET A 348 -5.51 -4.09 2.13
CA MET A 348 -5.22 -2.68 1.88
C MET A 348 -4.58 -2.04 3.10
N GLY A 349 -3.65 -1.10 2.87
CA GLY A 349 -2.95 -0.44 3.95
C GLY A 349 -1.85 0.49 3.47
N ILE A 350 -0.73 0.52 4.20
CA ILE A 350 0.46 1.27 3.79
C ILE A 350 1.08 0.60 2.56
N ALA A 351 1.32 1.41 1.53
CA ALA A 351 2.03 0.95 0.35
C ALA A 351 2.92 2.02 -0.27
N PHE A 352 3.93 1.54 -0.97
CA PHE A 352 4.88 2.31 -1.77
C PHE A 352 5.05 1.63 -3.14
N PRO A 353 5.42 2.38 -4.18
CA PRO A 353 5.73 1.74 -5.45
C PRO A 353 6.73 0.57 -5.30
N PRO A 354 6.53 -0.55 -5.99
CA PRO A 354 5.74 -0.65 -7.22
C PRO A 354 4.29 -1.15 -7.07
N ASP A 355 3.78 -1.39 -5.84
CA ASP A 355 2.48 -2.01 -5.65
C ASP A 355 1.74 -1.45 -4.42
N TRP A 356 0.43 -1.76 -4.28
CA TRP A 356 -0.37 -1.43 -3.10
C TRP A 356 -0.95 -2.66 -2.38
N VAL A 357 -0.69 -3.87 -2.89
CA VAL A 357 -1.19 -5.13 -2.31
C VAL A 357 -0.44 -5.45 -1.00
N GLY A 358 -1.19 -5.74 0.05
CA GLY A 358 -0.65 -6.14 1.35
C GLY A 358 -0.36 -7.64 1.45
N GLU A 359 -0.32 -8.17 2.68
CA GLU A 359 0.18 -9.53 2.93
C GLU A 359 -0.88 -10.61 2.71
N TRP A 360 -2.12 -10.40 3.17
CA TRP A 360 -3.12 -11.44 3.08
C TRP A 360 -4.08 -11.22 1.90
N LYS A 361 -4.53 -12.33 1.36
CA LYS A 361 -5.56 -12.36 0.33
C LYS A 361 -6.55 -13.46 0.61
N PHE A 362 -7.72 -13.37 0.00
CA PHE A 362 -8.69 -14.44 -0.08
C PHE A 362 -9.20 -14.58 -1.51
N THR A 363 -9.65 -15.78 -1.86
CA THR A 363 -10.21 -16.07 -3.18
C THR A 363 -11.51 -16.83 -3.01
N VAL A 364 -12.55 -16.46 -3.73
CA VAL A 364 -13.85 -17.14 -3.66
C VAL A 364 -13.78 -18.50 -4.34
N VAL A 365 -13.18 -18.55 -5.54
CA VAL A 365 -13.04 -19.82 -6.27
C VAL A 365 -11.90 -20.63 -5.66
N GLY A 366 -12.24 -21.81 -5.10
CA GLY A 366 -11.29 -22.69 -4.40
C GLY A 366 -10.89 -22.21 -3.01
N GLY A 367 -11.57 -21.20 -2.48
CA GLY A 367 -11.28 -20.63 -1.17
C GLY A 367 -12.14 -21.14 -0.01
N GLU A 368 -12.99 -22.15 -0.24
CA GLU A 368 -13.86 -22.75 0.77
C GLU A 368 -13.11 -23.49 1.89
N HIS A 369 -11.84 -23.81 1.68
CA HIS A 369 -10.97 -24.47 2.64
C HIS A 369 -10.06 -23.49 3.41
N ASP A 370 -10.28 -22.19 3.30
CA ASP A 370 -9.51 -21.19 4.06
C ASP A 370 -9.98 -21.18 5.53
N ASP A 371 -9.16 -21.74 6.40
CA ASP A 371 -9.44 -21.85 7.84
C ASP A 371 -9.13 -20.58 8.64
N ARG A 372 -8.54 -19.55 8.00
CA ARG A 372 -8.33 -18.25 8.66
C ARG A 372 -9.67 -17.61 8.99
N VAL A 373 -9.68 -16.77 10.00
CA VAL A 373 -10.86 -16.01 10.41
C VAL A 373 -10.70 -14.53 10.13
N PHE A 374 -11.79 -13.85 9.91
CA PHE A 374 -11.79 -12.39 9.92
C PHE A 374 -11.53 -11.87 11.32
N GLU A 375 -10.74 -10.81 11.43
CA GLU A 375 -10.41 -10.17 12.69
C GLU A 375 -10.75 -8.68 12.62
N SER A 376 -11.17 -8.10 13.76
CA SER A 376 -11.36 -6.66 13.86
C SER A 376 -10.07 -5.92 13.54
N GLY A 377 -10.17 -4.86 12.73
CA GLY A 377 -9.02 -4.11 12.23
C GLY A 377 -8.48 -4.60 10.89
N MET A 378 -8.96 -5.72 10.35
CA MET A 378 -8.64 -6.10 8.97
C MET A 378 -9.25 -5.13 7.98
N VAL A 379 -8.47 -4.73 6.97
CA VAL A 379 -8.91 -3.91 5.85
C VAL A 379 -8.47 -4.58 4.55
N ALA A 380 -9.38 -4.75 3.62
CA ALA A 380 -9.08 -5.31 2.31
C ALA A 380 -9.98 -4.68 1.23
N ASN A 381 -9.59 -4.81 -0.03
CA ASN A 381 -10.54 -4.64 -1.11
C ASN A 381 -11.32 -5.95 -1.32
N PHE A 382 -12.44 -5.84 -1.99
CA PHE A 382 -13.15 -6.97 -2.59
C PHE A 382 -13.33 -6.68 -4.06
N GLU A 383 -12.93 -7.61 -4.89
CA GLU A 383 -12.96 -7.55 -6.35
C GLU A 383 -13.95 -8.56 -6.90
N SER A 384 -15.02 -8.07 -7.46
CA SER A 384 -16.07 -8.83 -8.13
C SER A 384 -15.91 -8.65 -9.63
N MET A 385 -15.13 -9.54 -10.28
CA MET A 385 -14.67 -9.38 -11.65
C MET A 385 -15.34 -10.41 -12.58
N CYS A 386 -16.39 -10.00 -13.30
CA CYS A 386 -17.01 -10.78 -14.36
C CYS A 386 -17.52 -9.86 -15.46
N GLY A 387 -16.80 -9.74 -16.57
CA GLY A 387 -17.10 -8.74 -17.62
C GLY A 387 -16.83 -7.33 -17.12
N ILE A 388 -17.63 -6.82 -16.19
CA ILE A 388 -17.41 -5.58 -15.45
C ILE A 388 -16.50 -5.88 -14.25
N GLY A 389 -15.61 -4.94 -13.91
CA GLY A 389 -14.85 -4.94 -12.66
C GLY A 389 -15.55 -4.07 -11.63
N LEU A 390 -15.95 -4.65 -10.50
CA LEU A 390 -16.48 -3.92 -9.37
C LEU A 390 -15.59 -4.16 -8.15
N LEU A 391 -14.93 -3.11 -7.69
CA LEU A 391 -13.99 -3.14 -6.59
C LEU A 391 -14.39 -2.11 -5.53
N ASP A 392 -14.29 -2.48 -4.25
CA ASP A 392 -14.43 -1.55 -3.13
C ASP A 392 -13.62 -2.05 -1.93
N THR A 393 -13.15 -1.12 -1.12
CA THR A 393 -12.43 -1.43 0.12
C THR A 393 -13.42 -1.57 1.28
N PHE A 394 -13.24 -2.61 2.07
CA PHE A 394 -14.01 -2.85 3.28
C PHE A 394 -13.13 -2.92 4.53
N VAL A 395 -13.73 -2.65 5.67
CA VAL A 395 -13.12 -2.79 7.00
C VAL A 395 -13.95 -3.73 7.86
N ILE A 396 -13.28 -4.65 8.55
CA ILE A 396 -13.88 -5.46 9.61
C ILE A 396 -13.79 -4.65 10.90
N GLU A 397 -14.92 -4.16 11.39
CA GLU A 397 -15.06 -3.48 12.67
C GLU A 397 -15.47 -4.51 13.74
N ASP A 398 -15.56 -4.12 15.02
CA ASP A 398 -15.82 -5.06 16.12
C ASP A 398 -17.15 -5.80 16.00
N ASP A 399 -18.18 -5.15 15.43
CA ASP A 399 -19.55 -5.66 15.35
C ASP A 399 -20.10 -5.77 13.93
N ARG A 400 -19.40 -5.23 12.94
CA ARG A 400 -19.86 -5.15 11.55
C ARG A 400 -18.71 -5.08 10.55
N THR A 401 -19.06 -5.28 9.27
CA THR A 401 -18.19 -4.97 8.13
C THR A 401 -18.80 -3.82 7.36
N SER A 402 -17.97 -2.86 6.98
CA SER A 402 -18.42 -1.65 6.29
C SER A 402 -17.59 -1.43 5.03
N LEU A 403 -18.26 -1.12 3.92
CA LEU A 403 -17.60 -0.55 2.73
C LEU A 403 -17.17 0.88 3.04
N LEU A 404 -16.04 1.27 2.48
CA LEU A 404 -15.45 2.58 2.80
C LEU A 404 -15.86 3.68 1.83
N SER A 405 -16.07 3.36 0.54
CA SER A 405 -16.64 4.28 -0.42
C SER A 405 -18.07 4.68 -0.02
N LYS A 406 -18.44 5.91 -0.33
CA LYS A 406 -19.81 6.42 -0.18
C LYS A 406 -20.54 6.53 -1.51
N LEU A 407 -19.87 6.22 -2.61
CA LEU A 407 -20.49 6.17 -3.92
C LEU A 407 -21.33 4.91 -4.10
N PRO A 408 -22.48 4.99 -4.75
CA PRO A 408 -23.26 3.79 -5.07
C PRO A 408 -22.52 2.91 -6.09
N HIS A 409 -22.81 1.62 -6.08
CA HIS A 409 -22.34 0.68 -7.09
C HIS A 409 -23.23 0.78 -8.33
N GLU A 410 -22.98 1.78 -9.16
CA GLU A 410 -23.73 2.06 -10.38
C GLU A 410 -22.83 2.48 -11.55
N ILE A 411 -23.33 2.33 -12.78
CA ILE A 411 -22.66 2.91 -13.95
C ILE A 411 -22.98 4.41 -13.98
N MET A 412 -21.96 5.24 -13.92
CA MET A 412 -22.17 6.68 -14.00
C MET A 412 -22.30 7.13 -15.47
N VAL A 413 -23.45 7.68 -15.84
CA VAL A 413 -23.65 8.29 -17.16
C VAL A 413 -23.15 9.72 -17.14
N VAL A 414 -22.20 10.04 -18.00
CA VAL A 414 -21.45 11.32 -18.01
C VAL A 414 -21.38 11.92 -19.42
N GLY A 415 -20.95 13.17 -19.52
CA GLY A 415 -20.69 13.81 -20.82
C GLY A 415 -21.95 14.27 -21.56
N GLN A 416 -23.10 14.39 -20.85
CA GLN A 416 -24.34 14.92 -21.42
C GLN A 416 -24.35 16.45 -21.48
#